data_1eb2829141f386d4bee4181308cbbf1a
#
_entry.id   1eb2829141f386d4bee4181308cbbf1a
#
_cell.length_a   1.000
_cell.length_b   1.000
_cell.length_c   1.000
_cell.angle_alpha   90.00
_cell.angle_beta   90.00
_cell.angle_gamma   90.00
#
_symmetry.space_group_name_H-M   'P 1'
#
loop_
_entity.id
_entity.type
_entity.pdbx_description
1 polymer ?
#
loop_
_entity_poly.entity_id
_entity_poly.type
_entity_poly.pdbx_seq_one_letter_code
_entity_poly.pdbx_strand_id
1 'polypeptide(L)'
;MTGYVTKPIIVLDTNIVLDWLVFEDGGMPELMAAINTRGVVVASNQACIDELIRVLAYPTFKLDQAAQTSAIEKYLSYVQITPERESMLGQVPRCRDKDDQKFLELAAHARATALISKDNAVLGLKRSMKERFDCDVLGASRTAAWMRSVTGS
;
A
#
# COMPACT_ATOMS: atom_id res chain seq x y z
N MET A 1 -22.45 14.72 -18.93
CA MET A 1 -22.32 13.81 -18.16
C MET A 1 -21.34 13.98 -17.19
N THR A 2 -21.49 13.79 -16.21
CA THR A 2 -20.59 13.97 -15.26
C THR A 2 -19.73 12.84 -15.14
N GLY A 3 -18.52 13.01 -15.43
CA GLY A 3 -17.56 12.00 -15.19
C GLY A 3 -17.39 11.74 -13.73
N TYR A 4 -17.54 10.52 -13.34
CA TYR A 4 -17.05 10.11 -12.04
C TYR A 4 -15.55 10.09 -12.13
N VAL A 5 -14.88 10.92 -11.33
CA VAL A 5 -13.43 10.83 -11.20
C VAL A 5 -13.15 9.70 -10.24
N THR A 6 -12.72 8.58 -10.79
CA THR A 6 -12.34 7.43 -9.98
C THR A 6 -11.00 7.72 -9.31
N LYS A 7 -10.95 7.65 -8.00
CA LYS A 7 -9.69 7.84 -7.27
C LYS A 7 -8.75 6.66 -7.52
N PRO A 8 -7.45 6.92 -7.68
CA PRO A 8 -6.49 5.82 -7.77
C PRO A 8 -6.53 4.95 -6.52
N ILE A 9 -6.40 3.65 -6.73
CA ILE A 9 -6.30 2.68 -5.63
C ILE A 9 -4.83 2.32 -5.50
N ILE A 10 -4.29 2.42 -4.29
CA ILE A 10 -2.90 2.09 -4.02
C ILE A 10 -2.80 1.04 -2.92
N VAL A 11 -1.73 0.26 -2.98
CA VAL A 11 -1.35 -0.68 -1.94
C VAL A 11 -0.01 -0.23 -1.38
N LEU A 12 0.11 -0.25 -0.07
CA LEU A 12 1.33 0.15 0.63
C LEU A 12 1.90 -1.06 1.37
N ASP A 13 3.20 -1.32 1.22
CA ASP A 13 3.80 -2.34 2.08
C ASP A 13 3.87 -1.81 3.53
N THR A 14 4.13 -2.70 4.47
CA THR A 14 4.08 -2.35 5.89
C THR A 14 5.07 -1.25 6.25
N ASN A 15 6.25 -1.21 5.64
CA ASN A 15 7.24 -0.17 5.92
C ASN A 15 6.76 1.22 5.48
N ILE A 16 6.05 1.30 4.36
CA ILE A 16 5.45 2.56 3.93
C ILE A 16 4.32 2.97 4.88
N VAL A 17 3.52 2.01 5.34
CA VAL A 17 2.47 2.29 6.32
C VAL A 17 3.07 2.84 7.62
N LEU A 18 4.18 2.28 8.07
CA LEU A 18 4.88 2.78 9.26
C LEU A 18 5.38 4.21 9.08
N ASP A 19 5.90 4.54 7.89
CA ASP A 19 6.30 5.92 7.59
C ASP A 19 5.13 6.89 7.70
N TRP A 20 3.96 6.44 7.30
CA TRP A 20 2.75 7.25 7.36
C TRP A 20 2.20 7.38 8.79
N LEU A 21 2.11 6.26 9.53
CA LEU A 21 1.38 6.22 10.80
C LEU A 21 2.26 6.51 12.02
N VAL A 22 3.54 6.15 11.95
CA VAL A 22 4.42 6.16 13.12
C VAL A 22 5.47 7.25 12.99
N PHE A 23 6.20 7.25 11.87
CA PHE A 23 7.32 8.16 11.70
C PHE A 23 6.92 9.50 11.12
N GLU A 24 5.78 9.57 10.44
CA GLU A 24 5.22 10.79 9.83
C GLU A 24 6.20 11.53 8.93
N ASP A 25 7.12 10.78 8.34
CA ASP A 25 8.18 11.35 7.53
C ASP A 25 8.35 10.52 6.27
N GLY A 26 9.29 9.66 6.18
CA GLY A 26 9.48 8.79 5.05
C GLY A 26 9.90 9.44 3.73
N GLY A 27 10.05 10.75 3.70
CA GLY A 27 10.46 11.45 2.49
C GLY A 27 9.46 11.40 1.33
N MET A 28 8.19 11.20 1.64
CA MET A 28 7.12 11.08 0.62
C MET A 28 5.95 12.01 0.94
N PRO A 29 6.18 13.34 0.99
CA PRO A 29 5.12 14.28 1.39
C PRO A 29 3.92 14.26 0.45
N GLU A 30 4.12 14.08 -0.85
CA GLU A 30 3.03 14.03 -1.81
C GLU A 30 2.12 12.82 -1.57
N LEU A 31 2.71 11.66 -1.24
CA LEU A 31 1.94 10.48 -0.92
C LEU A 31 1.13 10.69 0.36
N MET A 32 1.77 11.21 1.41
CA MET A 32 1.11 11.44 2.70
C MET A 32 -0.04 12.43 2.54
N ALA A 33 0.17 13.50 1.77
CA ALA A 33 -0.89 14.48 1.51
C ALA A 33 -2.06 13.83 0.76
N ALA A 34 -1.78 13.02 -0.25
CA ALA A 34 -2.83 12.35 -1.02
C ALA A 34 -3.65 11.38 -0.17
N ILE A 35 -2.99 10.64 0.73
CA ILE A 35 -3.70 9.73 1.65
C ILE A 35 -4.55 10.53 2.62
N ASN A 36 -3.95 11.53 3.28
CA ASN A 36 -4.64 12.27 4.34
C ASN A 36 -5.81 13.10 3.82
N THR A 37 -5.76 13.56 2.59
CA THR A 37 -6.87 14.29 1.96
C THR A 37 -7.84 13.36 1.23
N ARG A 38 -7.59 12.06 1.27
CA ARG A 38 -8.39 11.03 0.59
C ARG A 38 -8.44 11.21 -0.92
N GLY A 39 -7.36 11.76 -1.48
CA GLY A 39 -7.19 11.86 -2.94
C GLY A 39 -6.92 10.52 -3.60
N VAL A 40 -6.46 9.54 -2.81
CA VAL A 40 -6.26 8.15 -3.23
C VAL A 40 -6.95 7.23 -2.24
N VAL A 41 -7.26 6.02 -2.69
CA VAL A 41 -7.83 4.96 -1.84
C VAL A 41 -6.72 3.99 -1.50
N VAL A 42 -6.51 3.74 -0.22
CA VAL A 42 -5.55 2.73 0.23
C VAL A 42 -6.30 1.42 0.42
N ALA A 43 -5.95 0.40 -0.36
CA ALA A 43 -6.54 -0.92 -0.21
C ALA A 43 -5.80 -1.71 0.87
N SER A 44 -6.52 -2.56 1.57
CA SER A 44 -5.94 -3.47 2.55
C SER A 44 -6.73 -4.78 2.60
N ASN A 45 -6.23 -5.73 3.34
CA ASN A 45 -6.94 -6.98 3.62
C ASN A 45 -6.51 -7.49 4.99
N GLN A 46 -7.12 -8.58 5.43
CA GLN A 46 -6.85 -9.09 6.78
C GLN A 46 -5.39 -9.48 6.99
N ALA A 47 -4.75 -10.08 5.99
CA ALA A 47 -3.34 -10.46 6.10
C ALA A 47 -2.44 -9.25 6.33
N CYS A 48 -2.69 -8.15 5.62
CA CYS A 48 -1.92 -6.92 5.78
C CYS A 48 -2.19 -6.26 7.12
N ILE A 49 -3.45 -6.27 7.57
CA ILE A 49 -3.83 -5.74 8.89
C ILE A 49 -3.13 -6.53 10.00
N ASP A 50 -3.16 -7.86 9.92
CA ASP A 50 -2.54 -8.72 10.92
C ASP A 50 -1.04 -8.50 11.01
N GLU A 51 -0.38 -8.33 9.86
CA GLU A 51 1.05 -8.02 9.85
C GLU A 51 1.32 -6.66 10.50
N LEU A 52 0.53 -5.66 10.19
CA LEU A 52 0.71 -4.33 10.77
C LEU A 52 0.56 -4.36 12.29
N ILE A 53 -0.44 -5.07 12.80
CA ILE A 53 -0.64 -5.23 14.24
C ILE A 53 0.58 -5.86 14.88
N ARG A 54 1.10 -6.94 14.27
CA ARG A 54 2.26 -7.65 14.78
C ARG A 54 3.51 -6.76 14.78
N VAL A 55 3.75 -6.05 13.69
CA VAL A 55 4.94 -5.23 13.52
C VAL A 55 4.92 -4.03 14.47
N LEU A 56 3.75 -3.40 14.67
CA LEU A 56 3.64 -2.28 15.60
C LEU A 56 4.00 -2.67 17.04
N ALA A 57 3.86 -3.94 17.39
CA ALA A 57 4.21 -4.43 18.72
C ALA A 57 5.69 -4.77 18.87
N TYR A 58 6.51 -4.63 17.83
CA TYR A 58 7.94 -4.92 17.92
C TYR A 58 8.61 -3.93 18.87
N PRO A 59 9.44 -4.42 19.80
CA PRO A 59 10.14 -3.54 20.76
C PRO A 59 10.98 -2.44 20.12
N THR A 60 11.49 -2.69 18.91
CA THR A 60 12.28 -1.72 18.16
C THR A 60 11.58 -0.38 18.00
N PHE A 61 10.25 -0.39 17.85
CA PHE A 61 9.49 0.83 17.61
C PHE A 61 9.12 1.57 18.89
N LYS A 62 9.28 0.92 20.05
CA LYS A 62 9.05 1.53 21.37
C LYS A 62 7.67 2.17 21.52
N LEU A 63 6.67 1.56 20.92
CA LEU A 63 5.29 2.04 21.02
C LEU A 63 4.57 1.34 22.16
N ASP A 64 3.93 2.11 23.02
CA ASP A 64 3.08 1.53 24.04
C ASP A 64 1.75 1.04 23.44
N GLN A 65 0.93 0.37 24.23
CA GLN A 65 -0.32 -0.19 23.74
C GLN A 65 -1.25 0.89 23.19
N ALA A 66 -1.30 2.05 23.83
CA ALA A 66 -2.15 3.14 23.36
C ALA A 66 -1.70 3.67 21.99
N ALA A 67 -0.39 3.80 21.78
CA ALA A 67 0.14 4.24 20.49
C ALA A 67 -0.10 3.21 19.38
N GLN A 68 0.07 1.92 19.70
CA GLN A 68 -0.22 0.84 18.76
C GLN A 68 -1.70 0.85 18.35
N THR A 69 -2.60 0.95 19.31
CA THR A 69 -4.04 1.00 19.08
C THR A 69 -4.42 2.20 18.22
N SER A 70 -3.87 3.37 18.55
CA SER A 70 -4.13 4.61 17.81
C SER A 70 -3.70 4.49 16.35
N ALA A 71 -2.53 3.90 16.10
CA ALA A 71 -2.05 3.68 14.73
C ALA A 71 -2.98 2.77 13.93
N ILE A 72 -3.43 1.67 14.54
CA ILE A 72 -4.34 0.73 13.89
C ILE A 72 -5.69 1.41 13.61
N GLU A 73 -6.24 2.16 14.56
CA GLU A 73 -7.49 2.87 14.37
C GLU A 73 -7.41 3.87 13.22
N LYS A 74 -6.30 4.61 13.14
CA LYS A 74 -6.08 5.53 12.02
C LYS A 74 -6.01 4.79 10.71
N TYR A 75 -5.24 3.70 10.64
CA TYR A 75 -5.12 2.89 9.44
C TYR A 75 -6.50 2.41 8.97
N LEU A 76 -7.27 1.80 9.88
CA LEU A 76 -8.58 1.27 9.54
C LEU A 76 -9.57 2.34 9.09
N SER A 77 -9.41 3.58 9.56
CA SER A 77 -10.29 4.68 9.14
C SER A 77 -10.03 5.15 7.71
N TYR A 78 -8.87 4.81 7.14
CA TYR A 78 -8.50 5.22 5.79
C TYR A 78 -8.60 4.11 4.75
N VAL A 79 -8.42 2.84 5.16
CA VAL A 79 -8.31 1.76 4.18
C VAL A 79 -9.66 1.23 3.72
N GLN A 80 -9.66 0.71 2.50
CA GLN A 80 -10.77 -0.04 1.95
C GLN A 80 -10.38 -1.51 1.95
N ILE A 81 -11.20 -2.34 2.58
CA ILE A 81 -10.93 -3.77 2.66
C ILE A 81 -11.30 -4.44 1.34
N THR A 82 -10.37 -5.20 0.81
CA THR A 82 -10.51 -5.86 -0.48
C THR A 82 -10.69 -7.36 -0.25
N PRO A 83 -11.76 -7.96 -0.79
CA PRO A 83 -11.94 -9.41 -0.70
C PRO A 83 -10.99 -10.14 -1.64
N GLU A 84 -10.65 -11.37 -1.29
CA GLU A 84 -9.86 -12.23 -2.14
C GLU A 84 -10.65 -12.60 -3.40
N ARG A 85 -9.97 -12.66 -4.53
CA ARG A 85 -10.59 -13.07 -5.80
C ARG A 85 -10.01 -14.41 -6.22
N GLU A 86 -10.79 -15.47 -6.07
CA GLU A 86 -10.36 -16.83 -6.42
C GLU A 86 -9.89 -16.95 -7.86
N SER A 87 -10.50 -16.22 -8.77
CA SER A 87 -10.13 -16.26 -10.18
C SER A 87 -8.70 -15.77 -10.45
N MET A 88 -8.10 -15.07 -9.49
CA MET A 88 -6.74 -14.56 -9.64
C MET A 88 -5.69 -15.41 -8.93
N LEU A 89 -6.12 -16.46 -8.22
CA LEU A 89 -5.17 -17.35 -7.55
C LEU A 89 -4.26 -18.02 -8.59
N GLY A 90 -2.98 -18.00 -8.30
CA GLY A 90 -1.96 -18.57 -9.18
C GLY A 90 -1.55 -17.69 -10.35
N GLN A 91 -2.20 -16.55 -10.57
CA GLN A 91 -1.85 -15.63 -11.66
C GLN A 91 -0.89 -14.54 -11.23
N VAL A 92 -0.78 -14.29 -9.93
CA VAL A 92 0.08 -13.24 -9.39
C VAL A 92 1.53 -13.73 -9.37
N PRO A 93 2.49 -12.92 -9.84
CA PRO A 93 3.88 -13.36 -9.84
C PRO A 93 4.38 -13.65 -8.44
N ARG A 94 5.26 -14.63 -8.32
CA ARG A 94 5.82 -15.04 -7.04
C ARG A 94 6.91 -14.08 -6.61
N CYS A 95 6.77 -13.57 -5.40
CA CYS A 95 7.79 -12.77 -4.77
C CYS A 95 8.85 -13.69 -4.15
N ARG A 96 10.10 -13.35 -4.33
CA ARG A 96 11.22 -14.07 -3.73
C ARG A 96 11.16 -14.01 -2.20
N ASP A 97 10.65 -12.92 -1.64
CA ASP A 97 10.36 -12.80 -0.22
C ASP A 97 8.90 -13.19 0.01
N LYS A 98 8.68 -14.29 0.71
CA LYS A 98 7.34 -14.82 0.96
C LYS A 98 6.49 -13.88 1.80
N ASP A 99 7.10 -13.10 2.68
CA ASP A 99 6.38 -12.18 3.55
C ASP A 99 5.78 -11.01 2.76
N ASP A 100 6.31 -10.72 1.57
CA ASP A 100 5.81 -9.64 0.73
C ASP A 100 4.80 -10.10 -0.31
N GLN A 101 4.61 -11.40 -0.46
CA GLN A 101 3.66 -11.94 -1.45
C GLN A 101 2.25 -11.38 -1.25
N LYS A 102 1.84 -11.17 0.00
CA LYS A 102 0.51 -10.65 0.31
C LYS A 102 0.22 -9.29 -0.32
N PHE A 103 1.24 -8.44 -0.49
CA PHE A 103 1.05 -7.12 -1.09
C PHE A 103 0.80 -7.21 -2.60
N LEU A 104 1.47 -8.14 -3.26
CA LEU A 104 1.25 -8.40 -4.68
C LEU A 104 -0.13 -8.99 -4.93
N GLU A 105 -0.54 -9.94 -4.09
CA GLU A 105 -1.88 -10.52 -4.14
C GLU A 105 -2.94 -9.45 -3.94
N LEU A 106 -2.76 -8.62 -2.93
CA LEU A 106 -3.70 -7.53 -2.65
C LEU A 106 -3.78 -6.56 -3.82
N ALA A 107 -2.65 -6.18 -4.40
CA ALA A 107 -2.64 -5.26 -5.55
C ALA A 107 -3.44 -5.82 -6.72
N ALA A 108 -3.30 -7.12 -7.00
CA ALA A 108 -4.05 -7.77 -8.06
C ALA A 108 -5.55 -7.83 -7.73
N HIS A 109 -5.90 -8.24 -6.51
CA HIS A 109 -7.30 -8.39 -6.09
C HIS A 109 -8.03 -7.04 -6.02
N ALA A 110 -7.35 -5.99 -5.59
CA ALA A 110 -7.92 -4.64 -5.50
C ALA A 110 -7.93 -3.91 -6.84
N ARG A 111 -7.29 -4.47 -7.86
CA ARG A 111 -7.04 -3.79 -9.13
C ARG A 111 -6.35 -2.46 -8.89
N ALA A 112 -5.31 -2.49 -8.06
CA ALA A 112 -4.61 -1.29 -7.66
C ALA A 112 -3.90 -0.64 -8.84
N THR A 113 -3.90 0.69 -8.85
CA THR A 113 -3.15 1.47 -9.84
C THR A 113 -1.67 1.43 -9.53
N ALA A 114 -1.31 1.36 -8.25
CA ALA A 114 0.08 1.29 -7.84
C ALA A 114 0.26 0.48 -6.56
N LEU A 115 1.42 -0.13 -6.45
CA LEU A 115 1.92 -0.77 -5.22
C LEU A 115 3.22 -0.06 -4.86
N ILE A 116 3.28 0.51 -3.67
CA ILE A 116 4.42 1.30 -3.21
C ILE A 116 5.19 0.50 -2.16
N SER A 117 6.47 0.28 -2.40
CA SER A 117 7.29 -0.58 -1.57
C SER A 117 8.73 -0.07 -1.50
N LYS A 118 9.39 -0.40 -0.41
CA LYS A 118 10.83 -0.18 -0.24
C LYS A 118 11.62 -1.46 -0.47
N ASP A 119 10.95 -2.59 -0.67
CA ASP A 119 11.60 -3.90 -0.75
C ASP A 119 11.99 -4.22 -2.19
N ASN A 120 13.26 -4.52 -2.42
CA ASN A 120 13.77 -4.86 -3.75
C ASN A 120 13.13 -6.11 -4.33
N ALA A 121 12.70 -7.05 -3.48
CA ALA A 121 12.03 -8.26 -3.97
C ALA A 121 10.68 -7.91 -4.61
N VAL A 122 9.98 -6.90 -4.10
CA VAL A 122 8.73 -6.39 -4.68
C VAL A 122 9.02 -5.55 -5.92
N LEU A 123 9.98 -4.62 -5.80
CA LEU A 123 10.34 -3.72 -6.92
C LEU A 123 10.84 -4.49 -8.15
N GLY A 124 11.46 -5.65 -7.94
CA GLY A 124 11.91 -6.51 -9.04
C GLY A 124 10.77 -7.09 -9.87
N LEU A 125 9.54 -7.01 -9.40
CA LEU A 125 8.38 -7.53 -10.11
C LEU A 125 7.57 -6.44 -10.83
N LYS A 126 8.11 -5.24 -10.93
CA LYS A 126 7.37 -4.10 -11.52
C LYS A 126 6.92 -4.36 -12.94
N ARG A 127 7.75 -4.99 -13.76
CA ARG A 127 7.40 -5.29 -15.15
C ARG A 127 6.26 -6.30 -15.24
N SER A 128 6.35 -7.37 -14.46
CA SER A 128 5.34 -8.41 -14.44
C SER A 128 4.00 -7.88 -13.95
N MET A 129 3.99 -7.06 -12.90
CA MET A 129 2.76 -6.47 -12.38
C MET A 129 2.14 -5.48 -13.38
N LYS A 130 2.97 -4.71 -14.08
CA LYS A 130 2.47 -3.79 -15.11
C LYS A 130 1.84 -4.54 -16.26
N GLU A 131 2.51 -5.57 -16.75
CA GLU A 131 2.02 -6.36 -17.88
C GLU A 131 0.76 -7.15 -17.55
N ARG A 132 0.69 -7.73 -16.36
CA ARG A 132 -0.41 -8.62 -15.99
C ARG A 132 -1.62 -7.89 -15.41
N PHE A 133 -1.41 -6.82 -14.65
CA PHE A 133 -2.47 -6.17 -13.89
C PHE A 133 -2.54 -4.67 -14.11
N ASP A 134 -1.72 -4.12 -14.99
CA ASP A 134 -1.64 -2.68 -15.23
C ASP A 134 -1.38 -1.90 -13.92
N CYS A 135 -0.57 -2.49 -13.06
CA CYS A 135 -0.23 -1.92 -11.76
C CYS A 135 1.22 -1.44 -11.76
N ASP A 136 1.42 -0.18 -11.40
CA ASP A 136 2.76 0.38 -11.27
C ASP A 136 3.35 -0.03 -9.92
N VAL A 137 4.53 -0.60 -9.90
CA VAL A 137 5.24 -0.91 -8.65
C VAL A 137 6.31 0.16 -8.48
N LEU A 138 6.19 0.93 -7.38
CA LEU A 138 6.97 2.16 -7.19
C LEU A 138 7.77 2.11 -5.90
N GLY A 139 9.05 2.50 -6.00
CA GLY A 139 9.84 2.83 -4.80
C GLY A 139 9.61 4.28 -4.39
N ALA A 140 10.21 4.67 -3.28
CA ALA A 140 10.05 6.02 -2.73
C ALA A 140 10.44 7.11 -3.72
N SER A 141 11.52 6.90 -4.49
CA SER A 141 12.04 7.92 -5.41
C SER A 141 11.09 8.24 -6.57
N ARG A 142 10.20 7.34 -6.92
CA ARG A 142 9.27 7.55 -8.04
C ARG A 142 7.86 7.92 -7.61
N THR A 143 7.58 7.82 -6.33
CA THR A 143 6.23 8.01 -5.81
C THR A 143 5.74 9.44 -5.97
N ALA A 144 6.58 10.44 -5.74
CA ALA A 144 6.18 11.84 -5.87
C ALA A 144 5.72 12.20 -7.28
N ALA A 145 6.53 11.84 -8.28
CA ALA A 145 6.20 12.11 -9.68
C ALA A 145 4.93 11.37 -10.11
N TRP A 146 4.80 10.11 -9.70
CA TRP A 146 3.61 9.33 -10.01
C TRP A 146 2.38 9.96 -9.36
N MET A 147 2.49 10.37 -8.11
CA MET A 147 1.38 10.97 -7.38
C MET A 147 0.89 12.26 -8.06
N ARG A 148 1.83 13.11 -8.49
CA ARG A 148 1.48 14.32 -9.22
C ARG A 148 0.77 14.00 -10.53
N SER A 149 1.19 12.95 -11.23
CA SER A 149 0.58 12.59 -12.52
C SER A 149 -0.86 12.09 -12.37
N VAL A 150 -1.20 11.42 -11.26
CA VAL A 150 -2.53 10.84 -11.08
C VAL A 150 -3.48 11.74 -10.30
N THR A 151 -2.96 12.69 -9.51
CA THR A 151 -3.81 13.61 -8.74
C THR A 151 -3.94 14.97 -9.40
N GLY A 152 -3.18 15.23 -10.45
CA GLY A 152 -3.26 16.49 -11.19
C GLY A 152 -2.61 17.68 -10.49
N SER A 153 -1.81 17.43 -9.46
CA SER A 153 -1.18 18.52 -8.71
C SER A 153 0.29 18.67 -8.99
#